data_2685641a0669af8f1df67460c68616a4
#
_entry.id   2685641a0669af8f1df67460c68616a4
#
_cell.length_a   1.000
_cell.length_b   1.000
_cell.length_c   1.000
_cell.angle_alpha   90.00
_cell.angle_beta   90.00
_cell.angle_gamma   90.00
#
_symmetry.space_group_name_H-M   'P 1'
#
loop_
_entity.id
_entity.type
_entity.pdbx_description
1 polymer ?
#
loop_
_entity_poly.entity_id
_entity_poly.type
_entity_poly.pdbx_seq_one_letter_code
_entity_poly.pdbx_strand_id
1 'polypeptide(L)'
;MPMLPELISISQVFSGKRDKTLTKAKTMTNTETKNLNSQKLGSVRRRAVSLSSEELVKTAYLQPENLLPLVVGPTVEKLNLAGWAQNNRSSIETQLWKHGGILFRGFEVGGVNGFEQFIQTLGDLLEYSFRSTPRSLVSGNIYTSTEYPAEQFIPLHNEMAYSRNWPLKIAFFCVKKAEQGGETPIANSRKVFESLDSQIREKFAQKKVMYVRNYGGGVDLPWQNVFNTDRKIEVEEYCQKAGIELEWKSDDSLRTRQICQAVARHPQTQEMVWFNQAHLFHISNLEPVVRKELLTSFKQEDLPRNAYYGDGSPIEDFILDEIRRCYQQETIVFPWEEGDVLLLDNMLAAHGRTPFSGSRRVVVGMAEAFSCQDI
;
A
#
# COMPACT_ATOMS: atom_id res chain seq x y z
N MET A 1 27.37 -19.51 16.79
CA MET A 1 26.71 -19.62 15.48
C MET A 1 26.66 -18.22 14.91
N PRO A 2 27.17 -17.93 13.72
CA PRO A 2 27.01 -16.62 13.12
C PRO A 2 25.53 -16.45 12.69
N MET A 3 24.92 -15.37 13.15
CA MET A 3 23.54 -14.99 12.83
C MET A 3 23.44 -14.62 11.34
N LEU A 4 22.36 -15.05 10.72
CA LEU A 4 22.05 -14.78 9.30
C LEU A 4 21.88 -13.28 9.06
N PRO A 5 22.64 -12.63 8.15
CA PRO A 5 22.65 -11.16 8.01
C PRO A 5 21.34 -10.54 7.52
N GLU A 6 20.49 -11.27 6.82
CA GLU A 6 19.30 -10.73 6.15
C GLU A 6 18.01 -10.74 7.00
N LEU A 7 17.96 -11.53 8.07
CA LEU A 7 16.80 -11.57 8.98
C LEU A 7 16.95 -10.60 10.18
N ILE A 8 18.16 -10.08 10.41
CA ILE A 8 18.50 -9.25 11.59
C ILE A 8 18.16 -7.77 11.41
N SER A 9 17.96 -7.30 10.20
CA SER A 9 17.67 -5.87 9.91
C SER A 9 16.38 -5.34 10.52
N ILE A 10 15.48 -6.19 10.98
CA ILE A 10 14.18 -5.76 11.55
C ILE A 10 14.28 -5.38 13.04
N SER A 11 15.27 -5.90 13.77
CA SER A 11 15.36 -5.68 15.22
C SER A 11 16.31 -4.56 15.67
N GLN A 12 17.15 -4.01 14.80
CA GLN A 12 18.16 -3.00 15.19
C GLN A 12 17.78 -1.53 15.00
N VAL A 13 16.59 -1.21 14.51
CA VAL A 13 16.17 0.19 14.23
C VAL A 13 15.64 0.94 15.47
N PHE A 14 15.52 0.31 16.63
CA PHE A 14 14.95 0.94 17.83
C PHE A 14 15.96 1.15 18.98
N SER A 15 17.05 1.90 18.75
CA SER A 15 17.80 2.52 19.84
C SER A 15 18.39 3.88 19.44
N GLY A 16 17.56 4.88 19.29
CA GLY A 16 17.95 6.28 19.06
C GLY A 16 17.38 7.17 20.15
N LYS A 17 18.27 7.69 21.00
CA LYS A 17 17.98 8.58 22.13
C LYS A 17 17.26 9.87 21.69
N ARG A 18 16.25 10.26 22.48
CA ARG A 18 15.61 11.58 22.41
C ARG A 18 16.56 12.64 22.97
N ASP A 19 16.90 13.64 22.18
CA ASP A 19 17.43 14.91 22.69
C ASP A 19 16.39 16.02 22.48
N LYS A 20 16.04 16.67 23.61
CA LYS A 20 15.17 17.84 23.65
C LYS A 20 16.05 19.07 23.63
N THR A 21 15.88 19.96 22.69
CA THR A 21 16.30 21.35 22.83
C THR A 21 15.21 22.30 22.33
N LEU A 22 14.63 22.99 23.27
CA LEU A 22 13.75 24.15 23.06
C LEU A 22 14.59 25.37 22.69
N THR A 23 14.20 26.10 21.65
CA THR A 23 14.67 27.47 21.47
C THR A 23 13.49 28.40 21.22
N LYS A 24 13.44 29.45 22.04
CA LYS A 24 12.40 30.47 22.11
C LYS A 24 12.42 31.41 20.89
N ALA A 25 11.24 31.70 20.34
CA ALA A 25 11.02 32.78 19.40
C ALA A 25 10.86 34.12 20.13
N LYS A 26 11.53 35.15 19.64
CA LYS A 26 11.36 36.56 20.03
C LYS A 26 10.47 37.26 19.04
N THR A 27 9.42 37.89 19.53
CA THR A 27 8.54 38.84 18.86
C THR A 27 9.26 40.17 18.67
N MET A 28 9.17 40.77 17.49
CA MET A 28 9.37 42.19 17.30
C MET A 28 8.29 42.77 16.40
N THR A 29 7.54 43.69 16.97
CA THR A 29 6.66 44.68 16.35
C THR A 29 7.50 45.86 15.87
N ASN A 30 7.25 46.43 14.69
CA ASN A 30 6.92 47.86 14.58
C ASN A 30 6.51 48.31 13.16
N THR A 31 5.53 49.11 13.19
CA THR A 31 4.83 49.94 12.23
C THR A 31 5.75 50.94 11.48
N GLU A 32 5.46 51.17 10.20
CA GLU A 32 5.46 52.50 9.62
C GLU A 32 4.71 52.54 8.27
N THR A 33 3.64 53.32 8.25
CA THR A 33 2.83 53.67 7.09
C THR A 33 3.51 54.84 6.30
N LYS A 34 3.72 54.64 5.00
CA LYS A 34 3.93 55.76 4.07
C LYS A 34 2.91 55.70 2.94
N ASN A 35 2.05 56.71 2.93
CA ASN A 35 1.15 57.05 1.83
C ASN A 35 1.93 57.38 0.56
N LEU A 36 1.63 56.73 -0.55
CA LEU A 36 2.03 57.15 -1.88
C LEU A 36 0.83 57.13 -2.82
N ASN A 37 0.64 58.26 -3.48
CA ASN A 37 -0.41 58.64 -4.38
C ASN A 37 -0.89 57.58 -5.39
N SER A 38 -2.22 57.38 -5.44
CA SER A 38 -2.92 56.62 -6.44
C SER A 38 -2.96 57.33 -7.78
N GLN A 39 -2.18 56.91 -8.75
CA GLN A 39 -2.50 57.12 -10.16
C GLN A 39 -3.53 56.08 -10.60
N LYS A 40 -4.68 56.54 -11.09
CA LYS A 40 -5.73 55.73 -11.69
C LYS A 40 -5.22 55.05 -12.96
N LEU A 41 -4.76 53.82 -12.88
CA LEU A 41 -4.64 52.93 -14.02
C LEU A 41 -6.00 52.36 -14.36
N GLY A 42 -6.42 52.49 -15.60
CA GLY A 42 -7.71 52.03 -16.11
C GLY A 42 -7.98 50.57 -15.78
N SER A 43 -9.15 50.28 -15.22
CA SER A 43 -9.57 48.94 -14.89
C SER A 43 -9.78 48.10 -16.18
N VAL A 44 -8.78 47.32 -16.54
CA VAL A 44 -9.00 46.25 -17.50
C VAL A 44 -9.92 45.24 -16.77
N ARG A 45 -11.20 45.20 -17.14
CA ARG A 45 -12.13 44.17 -16.69
C ARG A 45 -11.63 42.83 -17.18
N ARG A 46 -10.90 42.11 -16.34
CA ARG A 46 -10.61 40.69 -16.59
C ARG A 46 -11.96 39.96 -16.65
N ARG A 47 -12.31 39.47 -17.82
CA ARG A 47 -13.47 38.61 -18.00
C ARG A 47 -13.12 37.29 -17.32
N ALA A 48 -13.84 36.91 -16.25
CA ALA A 48 -13.69 35.62 -15.65
C ALA A 48 -14.12 34.55 -16.71
N VAL A 49 -13.19 33.76 -17.18
CA VAL A 49 -13.49 32.59 -18.01
C VAL A 49 -13.89 31.51 -17.03
N SER A 50 -15.16 31.16 -17.04
CA SER A 50 -15.66 29.99 -16.29
C SER A 50 -15.32 28.75 -17.13
N LEU A 51 -14.25 28.03 -16.77
CA LEU A 51 -13.96 26.72 -17.32
C LEU A 51 -14.84 25.69 -16.58
N SER A 52 -15.39 24.73 -17.31
CA SER A 52 -16.04 23.57 -16.70
C SER A 52 -15.00 22.70 -15.97
N SER A 53 -15.42 21.92 -14.98
CA SER A 53 -14.49 21.02 -14.24
C SER A 53 -13.72 20.07 -15.16
N GLU A 54 -14.32 19.67 -16.28
CA GLU A 54 -13.74 18.79 -17.28
C GLU A 54 -12.65 19.48 -18.11
N GLU A 55 -12.78 20.79 -18.36
CA GLU A 55 -11.78 21.58 -19.08
C GLU A 55 -10.54 21.88 -18.22
N LEU A 56 -10.62 21.72 -16.89
CA LEU A 56 -9.50 21.94 -15.97
C LEU A 56 -8.45 20.82 -15.97
N VAL A 57 -8.77 19.64 -16.54
CA VAL A 57 -7.84 18.50 -16.60
C VAL A 57 -7.81 17.88 -17.99
N LYS A 58 -6.71 17.20 -18.27
CA LYS A 58 -6.53 16.33 -19.44
C LYS A 58 -6.17 14.93 -18.99
N THR A 59 -6.55 13.93 -19.78
CA THR A 59 -6.23 12.53 -19.54
C THR A 59 -5.29 11.99 -20.60
N ALA A 60 -4.43 11.04 -20.20
CA ALA A 60 -3.51 10.33 -21.08
C ALA A 60 -3.26 8.91 -20.56
N TYR A 61 -2.56 8.10 -21.31
CA TYR A 61 -2.01 6.82 -20.86
C TYR A 61 -0.48 6.88 -20.92
N LEU A 62 0.19 6.15 -20.04
CA LEU A 62 1.65 6.04 -20.08
C LEU A 62 2.10 5.28 -21.33
N GLN A 63 1.30 4.28 -21.73
CA GLN A 63 1.50 3.46 -22.93
C GLN A 63 0.14 3.30 -23.62
N PRO A 64 0.06 3.46 -24.94
CA PRO A 64 -1.24 3.44 -25.67
C PRO A 64 -2.05 2.15 -25.46
N GLU A 65 -1.37 1.01 -25.36
CA GLU A 65 -1.95 -0.32 -25.17
C GLU A 65 -2.31 -0.63 -23.72
N ASN A 66 -1.89 0.20 -22.77
CA ASN A 66 -2.04 -0.08 -21.35
C ASN A 66 -2.92 0.97 -20.68
N LEU A 67 -4.11 0.53 -20.28
CA LEU A 67 -5.12 1.42 -19.67
C LEU A 67 -4.85 1.73 -18.19
N LEU A 68 -3.88 1.06 -17.55
CA LEU A 68 -3.48 1.25 -16.16
C LEU A 68 -2.06 1.86 -16.10
N PRO A 69 -1.83 2.94 -15.36
CA PRO A 69 -2.83 3.83 -14.79
C PRO A 69 -3.36 4.84 -15.82
N LEU A 70 -4.56 5.37 -15.59
CA LEU A 70 -4.99 6.58 -16.25
C LEU A 70 -4.17 7.76 -15.72
N VAL A 71 -3.52 8.53 -16.58
CA VAL A 71 -2.82 9.75 -16.16
C VAL A 71 -3.78 10.92 -16.26
N VAL A 72 -3.93 11.68 -15.18
CA VAL A 72 -4.74 12.91 -15.11
C VAL A 72 -3.81 14.07 -14.76
N GLY A 73 -3.77 15.08 -15.61
CA GLY A 73 -2.95 16.27 -15.42
C GLY A 73 -3.77 17.56 -15.58
N PRO A 74 -3.42 18.64 -14.85
CA PRO A 74 -4.11 19.93 -14.99
C PRO A 74 -3.82 20.59 -16.35
N THR A 75 -4.80 21.34 -16.83
CA THR A 75 -4.66 22.23 -18.01
C THR A 75 -4.32 23.66 -17.61
N VAL A 76 -4.43 23.95 -16.30
CA VAL A 76 -4.13 25.26 -15.71
C VAL A 76 -3.05 25.13 -14.65
N GLU A 77 -2.23 26.16 -14.48
CA GLU A 77 -1.19 26.17 -13.45
C GLU A 77 -1.79 26.16 -12.04
N LYS A 78 -1.12 25.44 -11.11
CA LYS A 78 -1.43 25.42 -9.68
C LYS A 78 -2.87 24.98 -9.36
N LEU A 79 -3.41 24.04 -10.13
CA LEU A 79 -4.71 23.43 -9.78
C LEU A 79 -4.53 22.58 -8.52
N ASN A 80 -5.24 22.94 -7.44
CA ASN A 80 -5.20 22.20 -6.18
C ASN A 80 -5.93 20.85 -6.33
N LEU A 81 -5.23 19.75 -6.03
CA LEU A 81 -5.75 18.39 -6.22
C LEU A 81 -6.96 18.11 -5.34
N ALA A 82 -6.89 18.41 -4.04
CA ALA A 82 -7.98 18.13 -3.09
C ALA A 82 -9.24 18.94 -3.44
N GLY A 83 -9.07 20.23 -3.74
CA GLY A 83 -10.19 21.09 -4.13
C GLY A 83 -10.85 20.68 -5.44
N TRP A 84 -10.05 20.21 -6.42
CA TRP A 84 -10.60 19.67 -7.66
C TRP A 84 -11.31 18.32 -7.41
N ALA A 85 -10.70 17.42 -6.65
CA ALA A 85 -11.24 16.11 -6.36
C ALA A 85 -12.58 16.17 -5.62
N GLN A 86 -12.76 17.13 -4.70
CA GLN A 86 -14.01 17.34 -3.97
C GLN A 86 -15.21 17.54 -4.90
N ASN A 87 -15.01 18.26 -6.03
CA ASN A 87 -16.05 18.51 -7.00
C ASN A 87 -16.17 17.44 -8.10
N ASN A 88 -15.21 16.50 -8.16
CA ASN A 88 -15.13 15.50 -9.22
C ASN A 88 -15.09 14.05 -8.70
N ARG A 89 -15.50 13.81 -7.43
CA ARG A 89 -15.45 12.51 -6.77
C ARG A 89 -16.03 11.39 -7.63
N SER A 90 -17.26 11.55 -8.11
CA SER A 90 -17.93 10.51 -8.91
C SER A 90 -17.20 10.18 -10.21
N SER A 91 -16.61 11.19 -10.86
CA SER A 91 -15.79 10.99 -12.07
C SER A 91 -14.51 10.22 -11.72
N ILE A 92 -13.83 10.60 -10.63
CA ILE A 92 -12.62 9.89 -10.15
C ILE A 92 -12.95 8.43 -9.85
N GLU A 93 -14.03 8.14 -9.13
CA GLU A 93 -14.45 6.77 -8.79
C GLU A 93 -14.76 5.95 -10.05
N THR A 94 -15.52 6.52 -11.00
CA THR A 94 -15.81 5.86 -12.28
C THR A 94 -14.54 5.51 -13.05
N GLN A 95 -13.59 6.44 -13.13
CA GLN A 95 -12.31 6.20 -13.81
C GLN A 95 -11.44 5.20 -13.05
N LEU A 96 -11.45 5.26 -11.71
CA LEU A 96 -10.72 4.32 -10.87
C LEU A 96 -11.21 2.88 -11.08
N TRP A 97 -12.52 2.64 -11.07
CA TRP A 97 -13.08 1.32 -11.33
C TRP A 97 -12.80 0.82 -12.76
N LYS A 98 -12.86 1.72 -13.73
CA LYS A 98 -12.57 1.38 -15.12
C LYS A 98 -11.10 0.97 -15.33
N HIS A 99 -10.17 1.76 -14.77
CA HIS A 99 -8.74 1.62 -15.03
C HIS A 99 -7.97 0.85 -13.95
N GLY A 100 -8.51 0.73 -12.73
CA GLY A 100 -7.84 0.14 -11.56
C GLY A 100 -6.86 1.10 -10.86
N GLY A 101 -6.45 2.19 -11.52
CA GLY A 101 -5.55 3.18 -10.95
C GLY A 101 -5.51 4.48 -11.73
N ILE A 102 -5.25 5.58 -11.03
CA ILE A 102 -5.11 6.93 -11.57
C ILE A 102 -3.82 7.54 -11.06
N LEU A 103 -3.00 8.06 -11.97
CA LEU A 103 -1.81 8.85 -11.66
C LEU A 103 -2.14 10.35 -11.86
N PHE A 104 -2.26 11.08 -10.78
CA PHE A 104 -2.40 12.55 -10.80
C PHE A 104 -1.00 13.15 -10.86
N ARG A 105 -0.69 13.83 -11.97
CA ARG A 105 0.63 14.42 -12.26
C ARG A 105 0.52 15.89 -12.60
N GLY A 106 1.35 16.73 -11.95
CA GLY A 106 1.42 18.17 -12.21
C GLY A 106 0.40 18.99 -11.43
N PHE A 107 -0.34 18.43 -10.49
CA PHE A 107 -1.22 19.16 -9.58
C PHE A 107 -0.45 19.80 -8.43
N GLU A 108 -1.05 20.86 -7.84
CA GLU A 108 -0.61 21.37 -6.55
C GLU A 108 -1.24 20.53 -5.43
N VAL A 109 -0.42 19.67 -4.78
CA VAL A 109 -0.92 18.76 -3.73
C VAL A 109 -0.94 19.42 -2.36
N GLY A 110 -0.08 20.41 -2.10
CA GLY A 110 0.00 21.06 -0.78
C GLY A 110 0.71 20.20 0.28
N GLY A 111 1.64 19.34 -0.14
CA GLY A 111 2.40 18.44 0.73
C GLY A 111 1.57 17.32 1.35
N VAL A 112 2.04 16.76 2.48
CA VAL A 112 1.39 15.61 3.14
C VAL A 112 -0.01 15.95 3.62
N ASN A 113 -0.24 17.16 4.14
CA ASN A 113 -1.57 17.57 4.62
C ASN A 113 -2.58 17.68 3.46
N GLY A 114 -2.17 18.24 2.32
CA GLY A 114 -3.03 18.29 1.13
C GLY A 114 -3.29 16.91 0.54
N PHE A 115 -2.32 16.00 0.61
CA PHE A 115 -2.52 14.60 0.24
C PHE A 115 -3.54 13.91 1.16
N GLU A 116 -3.47 14.13 2.46
CA GLU A 116 -4.46 13.63 3.42
C GLU A 116 -5.87 14.15 3.09
N GLN A 117 -6.01 15.46 2.85
CA GLN A 117 -7.26 16.08 2.43
C GLN A 117 -7.78 15.47 1.12
N PHE A 118 -6.91 15.22 0.14
CA PHE A 118 -7.30 14.55 -1.11
C PHE A 118 -7.92 13.19 -0.85
N ILE A 119 -7.30 12.32 -0.03
CA ILE A 119 -7.85 11.00 0.27
C ILE A 119 -9.20 11.11 1.00
N GLN A 120 -9.33 12.05 1.95
CA GLN A 120 -10.57 12.29 2.68
C GLN A 120 -11.73 12.71 1.77
N THR A 121 -11.46 13.30 0.59
CA THR A 121 -12.52 13.57 -0.39
C THR A 121 -13.08 12.30 -1.03
N LEU A 122 -12.32 11.20 -1.00
CA LEU A 122 -12.65 9.92 -1.67
C LEU A 122 -13.19 8.86 -0.70
N GLY A 123 -12.93 8.98 0.59
CA GLY A 123 -13.40 8.04 1.60
C GLY A 123 -12.80 8.29 2.98
N ASP A 124 -13.32 7.56 3.98
CA ASP A 124 -12.81 7.63 5.34
C ASP A 124 -11.42 7.01 5.41
N LEU A 125 -10.46 7.76 5.94
CA LEU A 125 -9.10 7.31 6.15
C LEU A 125 -9.04 6.20 7.22
N LEU A 126 -8.24 5.18 6.95
CA LEU A 126 -8.07 4.03 7.83
C LEU A 126 -6.79 4.14 8.64
N GLU A 127 -6.87 3.72 9.90
CA GLU A 127 -5.69 3.49 10.73
C GLU A 127 -5.01 2.18 10.33
N TYR A 128 -3.68 2.19 10.32
CA TYR A 128 -2.87 0.98 10.15
C TYR A 128 -2.70 0.29 11.51
N SER A 129 -3.73 -0.39 11.98
CA SER A 129 -3.79 -1.02 13.31
C SER A 129 -3.10 -2.38 13.37
N PHE A 130 -3.23 -3.22 12.34
CA PHE A 130 -2.56 -4.51 12.24
C PHE A 130 -1.23 -4.37 11.48
N ARG A 131 -0.13 -4.30 12.21
CA ARG A 131 1.21 -3.96 11.68
C ARG A 131 1.94 -5.18 11.15
N SER A 132 1.56 -5.65 9.96
CA SER A 132 2.28 -6.76 9.32
C SER A 132 3.60 -6.35 8.64
N THR A 133 3.77 -5.05 8.36
CA THR A 133 5.00 -4.46 7.80
C THR A 133 5.38 -3.19 8.56
N PRO A 134 6.69 -2.87 8.66
CA PRO A 134 7.11 -1.64 9.35
C PRO A 134 6.70 -0.40 8.55
N ARG A 135 5.92 0.47 9.17
CA ARG A 135 5.53 1.80 8.68
C ARG A 135 5.51 2.78 9.84
N SER A 136 5.98 3.97 9.63
CA SER A 136 5.94 5.06 10.62
C SER A 136 4.79 6.00 10.30
N LEU A 137 4.08 6.47 11.35
CA LEU A 137 3.07 7.51 11.22
C LEU A 137 3.75 8.83 10.86
N VAL A 138 3.27 9.48 9.80
CA VAL A 138 3.80 10.77 9.33
C VAL A 138 2.90 11.92 9.78
N SER A 139 1.59 11.82 9.57
CA SER A 139 0.58 12.82 9.96
C SER A 139 -0.80 12.18 9.88
N GLY A 140 -1.69 12.45 10.83
CA GLY A 140 -3.04 11.88 10.84
C GLY A 140 -3.02 10.37 10.62
N ASN A 141 -3.62 9.91 9.53
CA ASN A 141 -3.60 8.50 9.09
C ASN A 141 -2.75 8.30 7.80
N ILE A 142 -1.72 9.14 7.63
CA ILE A 142 -0.72 9.02 6.56
C ILE A 142 0.55 8.39 7.13
N TYR A 143 1.06 7.38 6.45
CA TYR A 143 2.21 6.58 6.87
C TYR A 143 3.34 6.68 5.85
N THR A 144 4.55 6.33 6.26
CA THR A 144 5.62 6.04 5.30
C THR A 144 5.21 4.83 4.44
N SER A 145 5.68 4.77 3.20
CA SER A 145 5.66 3.50 2.47
C SER A 145 6.48 2.47 3.26
N THR A 146 6.25 1.17 3.02
CA THR A 146 6.93 0.08 3.76
C THR A 146 8.44 0.34 3.88
N GLU A 147 8.94 0.34 5.14
CA GLU A 147 10.32 0.67 5.50
C GLU A 147 11.24 -0.56 5.41
N TYR A 148 11.20 -1.26 4.26
CA TYR A 148 12.19 -2.29 3.95
C TYR A 148 13.47 -1.66 3.41
N PRO A 149 14.64 -2.34 3.57
CA PRO A 149 15.91 -1.88 3.03
C PRO A 149 15.79 -1.41 1.57
N ALA A 150 16.56 -0.38 1.22
CA ALA A 150 16.45 0.27 -0.09
C ALA A 150 16.76 -0.66 -1.25
N GLU A 151 17.70 -1.60 -1.03
CA GLU A 151 18.13 -2.60 -1.99
C GLU A 151 17.13 -3.76 -2.18
N GLN A 152 16.12 -3.88 -1.33
CA GLN A 152 15.13 -4.95 -1.42
C GLN A 152 13.99 -4.59 -2.36
N PHE A 153 13.66 -5.52 -3.25
CA PHE A 153 12.43 -5.48 -4.04
C PHE A 153 11.24 -5.85 -3.18
N ILE A 154 10.13 -5.09 -3.27
CA ILE A 154 8.85 -5.49 -2.69
C ILE A 154 7.99 -6.02 -3.83
N PRO A 155 7.70 -7.33 -3.86
CA PRO A 155 6.91 -7.92 -4.92
C PRO A 155 5.49 -7.37 -4.98
N LEU A 156 4.87 -7.49 -6.16
CA LEU A 156 3.49 -7.06 -6.40
C LEU A 156 2.50 -7.77 -5.47
N HIS A 157 1.67 -6.99 -4.82
CA HIS A 157 0.63 -7.45 -3.90
C HIS A 157 -0.52 -6.44 -3.83
N ASN A 158 -1.69 -6.92 -3.45
CA ASN A 158 -2.80 -6.07 -3.04
C ASN A 158 -2.73 -5.90 -1.52
N GLU A 159 -2.88 -4.68 -1.01
CA GLU A 159 -2.74 -4.38 0.42
C GLU A 159 -3.72 -5.20 1.26
N MET A 160 -3.22 -5.89 2.28
CA MET A 160 -3.97 -6.74 3.20
C MET A 160 -4.78 -7.90 2.55
N ALA A 161 -4.46 -8.33 1.32
CA ALA A 161 -5.15 -9.45 0.67
C ALA A 161 -4.94 -10.80 1.37
N TYR A 162 -4.07 -10.86 2.38
CA TYR A 162 -3.88 -11.98 3.30
C TYR A 162 -4.84 -11.92 4.51
N SER A 163 -5.78 -11.00 4.53
CA SER A 163 -6.77 -10.79 5.60
C SER A 163 -8.18 -10.82 5.02
N ARG A 164 -9.18 -10.98 5.87
CA ARG A 164 -10.60 -10.82 5.52
C ARG A 164 -11.05 -9.35 5.51
N ASN A 165 -10.20 -8.45 5.98
CA ASN A 165 -10.44 -7.01 6.03
C ASN A 165 -9.33 -6.28 5.28
N TRP A 166 -9.70 -5.38 4.37
CA TRP A 166 -8.74 -4.61 3.57
C TRP A 166 -9.27 -3.23 3.20
N PRO A 167 -8.39 -2.27 2.85
CA PRO A 167 -8.82 -1.00 2.27
C PRO A 167 -9.27 -1.20 0.81
N LEU A 168 -10.34 -0.55 0.38
CA LEU A 168 -10.71 -0.51 -1.04
C LEU A 168 -9.82 0.43 -1.84
N LYS A 169 -9.34 1.51 -1.22
CA LYS A 169 -8.47 2.50 -1.86
C LYS A 169 -7.13 2.59 -1.16
N ILE A 170 -6.06 2.63 -1.94
CA ILE A 170 -4.71 2.94 -1.46
C ILE A 170 -4.12 4.03 -2.35
N ALA A 171 -3.54 5.05 -1.74
CA ALA A 171 -2.93 6.15 -2.45
C ALA A 171 -1.48 6.35 -2.00
N PHE A 172 -0.61 6.70 -2.94
CA PHE A 172 0.80 6.99 -2.73
C PHE A 172 1.10 8.41 -3.18
N PHE A 173 1.85 9.17 -2.39
CA PHE A 173 2.29 10.52 -2.75
C PHE A 173 3.81 10.58 -2.76
N CYS A 174 4.37 10.96 -3.90
CA CYS A 174 5.80 11.15 -4.08
C CYS A 174 6.23 12.52 -3.53
N VAL A 175 6.66 12.56 -2.28
CA VAL A 175 7.23 13.77 -1.66
C VAL A 175 8.64 14.02 -2.19
N LYS A 176 9.42 12.97 -2.37
CA LYS A 176 10.77 12.98 -2.93
C LYS A 176 11.05 11.69 -3.67
N LYS A 177 11.39 11.79 -4.94
CA LYS A 177 11.81 10.63 -5.74
C LYS A 177 13.23 10.20 -5.39
N ALA A 178 13.54 8.92 -5.60
CA ALA A 178 14.88 8.39 -5.47
C ALA A 178 15.81 8.95 -6.57
N GLU A 179 17.12 8.84 -6.37
CA GLU A 179 18.11 9.18 -7.39
C GLU A 179 18.09 8.15 -8.52
N GLN A 180 17.93 6.87 -8.17
CA GLN A 180 17.79 5.75 -9.11
C GLN A 180 16.79 4.76 -8.55
N GLY A 181 15.93 4.19 -9.40
CA GLY A 181 14.94 3.22 -9.02
C GLY A 181 13.83 3.79 -8.12
N GLY A 182 13.28 2.96 -7.25
CA GLY A 182 12.28 3.36 -6.26
C GLY A 182 10.90 3.61 -6.85
N GLU A 183 10.64 3.13 -8.03
CA GLU A 183 9.32 3.15 -8.65
C GLU A 183 8.34 2.31 -7.82
N THR A 184 7.07 2.53 -8.06
CA THR A 184 5.99 1.67 -7.59
C THR A 184 5.42 0.89 -8.78
N PRO A 185 5.96 -0.31 -9.08
CA PRO A 185 5.37 -1.19 -10.09
C PRO A 185 3.93 -1.50 -9.71
N ILE A 186 3.07 -1.58 -10.71
CA ILE A 186 1.65 -1.93 -10.56
C ILE A 186 1.27 -3.02 -11.55
N ALA A 187 0.21 -3.79 -11.24
CA ALA A 187 -0.33 -4.81 -12.14
C ALA A 187 -1.85 -4.88 -12.03
N ASN A 188 -2.53 -5.15 -13.13
CA ASN A 188 -3.98 -5.30 -13.17
C ASN A 188 -4.40 -6.67 -12.63
N SER A 189 -5.07 -6.71 -11.47
CA SER A 189 -5.49 -7.94 -10.80
C SER A 189 -6.55 -8.73 -11.60
N ARG A 190 -7.32 -8.07 -12.49
CA ARG A 190 -8.22 -8.74 -13.45
C ARG A 190 -7.41 -9.54 -14.45
N LYS A 191 -6.40 -8.90 -15.08
CA LYS A 191 -5.54 -9.54 -16.06
C LYS A 191 -4.70 -10.67 -15.46
N VAL A 192 -4.21 -10.49 -14.23
CA VAL A 192 -3.55 -11.57 -13.48
C VAL A 192 -4.50 -12.75 -13.32
N PHE A 193 -5.76 -12.51 -12.92
CA PHE A 193 -6.77 -13.55 -12.80
C PHE A 193 -7.05 -14.24 -14.16
N GLU A 194 -7.18 -13.49 -15.24
CA GLU A 194 -7.46 -14.00 -16.58
C GLU A 194 -6.29 -14.80 -17.17
N SER A 195 -5.05 -14.38 -16.90
CA SER A 195 -3.82 -15.01 -17.43
C SER A 195 -3.47 -16.33 -16.74
N LEU A 196 -4.00 -16.56 -15.53
CA LEU A 196 -3.80 -17.83 -14.82
C LEU A 196 -4.57 -18.98 -15.49
N ASP A 197 -3.98 -20.16 -15.48
CA ASP A 197 -4.66 -21.39 -15.88
C ASP A 197 -5.99 -21.57 -15.14
N SER A 198 -7.03 -22.02 -15.86
CA SER A 198 -8.37 -22.17 -15.29
C SER A 198 -8.40 -23.17 -14.11
N GLN A 199 -7.61 -24.25 -14.15
CA GLN A 199 -7.53 -25.23 -13.08
C GLN A 199 -6.91 -24.65 -11.81
N ILE A 200 -5.91 -23.75 -11.97
CA ILE A 200 -5.33 -23.02 -10.83
C ILE A 200 -6.38 -22.09 -10.22
N ARG A 201 -7.08 -21.30 -11.05
CA ARG A 201 -8.13 -20.40 -10.58
C ARG A 201 -9.24 -21.11 -9.83
N GLU A 202 -9.74 -22.20 -10.40
CA GLU A 202 -10.80 -23.03 -9.79
C GLU A 202 -10.34 -23.68 -8.50
N LYS A 203 -9.13 -24.26 -8.47
CA LYS A 203 -8.55 -24.88 -7.27
C LYS A 203 -8.43 -23.87 -6.12
N PHE A 204 -7.93 -22.65 -6.40
CA PHE A 204 -7.83 -21.61 -5.39
C PHE A 204 -9.19 -21.05 -4.97
N ALA A 205 -10.12 -20.86 -5.90
CA ALA A 205 -11.47 -20.41 -5.59
C ALA A 205 -12.21 -21.39 -4.66
N GLN A 206 -12.07 -22.70 -4.89
CA GLN A 206 -12.69 -23.74 -4.08
C GLN A 206 -12.00 -23.92 -2.73
N LYS A 207 -10.65 -24.02 -2.73
CA LYS A 207 -9.88 -24.34 -1.55
C LYS A 207 -9.53 -23.12 -0.69
N LYS A 208 -9.52 -21.90 -1.26
CA LYS A 208 -9.09 -20.67 -0.57
C LYS A 208 -7.62 -20.75 -0.15
N VAL A 209 -7.13 -19.77 0.64
CA VAL A 209 -5.76 -19.72 1.15
C VAL A 209 -5.77 -19.64 2.67
N MET A 210 -5.02 -20.53 3.30
CA MET A 210 -4.72 -20.45 4.73
C MET A 210 -3.34 -19.83 4.93
N TYR A 211 -3.28 -18.73 5.66
CA TYR A 211 -2.05 -18.10 6.10
C TYR A 211 -1.70 -18.55 7.50
N VAL A 212 -0.47 -19.00 7.69
CA VAL A 212 0.07 -19.39 9.00
C VAL A 212 1.20 -18.45 9.36
N ARG A 213 1.18 -17.90 10.58
CA ARG A 213 2.27 -17.08 11.14
C ARG A 213 2.65 -17.60 12.51
N ASN A 214 3.95 -17.67 12.76
CA ASN A 214 4.52 -17.94 14.08
C ASN A 214 5.29 -16.67 14.50
N TYR A 215 4.81 -16.01 15.54
CA TYR A 215 5.36 -14.74 16.03
C TYR A 215 6.43 -14.99 17.08
N GLY A 216 7.54 -14.28 17.00
CA GLY A 216 8.64 -14.42 17.94
C GLY A 216 9.70 -15.43 17.45
N GLY A 217 10.37 -16.08 18.39
CA GLY A 217 11.42 -17.05 18.06
C GLY A 217 12.68 -16.45 17.40
N GLY A 218 12.79 -15.12 17.32
CA GLY A 218 13.93 -14.41 16.74
C GLY A 218 13.94 -14.32 15.20
N VAL A 219 12.88 -14.79 14.52
CA VAL A 219 12.81 -14.85 13.04
C VAL A 219 11.62 -14.09 12.43
N ASP A 220 10.58 -13.78 13.19
CA ASP A 220 9.52 -12.82 12.83
C ASP A 220 9.29 -11.84 13.98
N LEU A 221 8.54 -10.78 13.72
CA LEU A 221 8.18 -9.79 14.72
C LEU A 221 7.48 -10.46 15.92
N PRO A 222 7.77 -10.03 17.15
CA PRO A 222 6.99 -10.45 18.31
C PRO A 222 5.51 -10.07 18.13
N TRP A 223 4.61 -10.90 18.65
CA TRP A 223 3.18 -10.63 18.56
C TRP A 223 2.79 -9.28 19.19
N GLN A 224 3.52 -8.85 20.23
CA GLN A 224 3.31 -7.54 20.85
C GLN A 224 3.46 -6.38 19.87
N ASN A 225 4.45 -6.48 18.98
CA ASN A 225 4.68 -5.46 17.97
C ASN A 225 3.62 -5.47 16.87
N VAL A 226 3.17 -6.67 16.47
CA VAL A 226 2.19 -6.83 15.38
C VAL A 226 0.80 -6.39 15.82
N PHE A 227 0.38 -6.76 17.03
CA PHE A 227 -0.94 -6.41 17.58
C PHE A 227 -0.91 -5.08 18.37
N ASN A 228 0.28 -4.46 18.53
CA ASN A 228 0.48 -3.20 19.23
C ASN A 228 -0.08 -3.22 20.68
N THR A 229 0.08 -4.34 21.37
CA THR A 229 -0.35 -4.57 22.77
C THR A 229 0.55 -5.62 23.41
N ASP A 230 0.67 -5.59 24.74
CA ASP A 230 1.31 -6.63 25.57
C ASP A 230 0.27 -7.52 26.31
N ARG A 231 -1.02 -7.29 26.04
CA ARG A 231 -2.13 -7.98 26.69
C ARG A 231 -2.69 -9.10 25.80
N LYS A 232 -2.48 -10.36 26.20
CA LYS A 232 -3.00 -11.54 25.44
C LYS A 232 -4.50 -11.47 25.18
N ILE A 233 -5.28 -10.98 26.14
CA ILE A 233 -6.73 -10.88 25.98
C ILE A 233 -7.14 -9.98 24.80
N GLU A 234 -6.41 -8.89 24.55
CA GLU A 234 -6.67 -8.00 23.43
C GLU A 234 -6.36 -8.68 22.09
N VAL A 235 -5.31 -9.51 22.06
CA VAL A 235 -4.98 -10.34 20.89
C VAL A 235 -6.06 -11.39 20.62
N GLU A 236 -6.54 -12.05 21.67
CA GLU A 236 -7.62 -13.05 21.58
C GLU A 236 -8.92 -12.42 21.06
N GLU A 237 -9.31 -11.26 21.60
CA GLU A 237 -10.49 -10.51 21.14
C GLU A 237 -10.36 -10.07 19.68
N TYR A 238 -9.17 -9.59 19.29
CA TYR A 238 -8.90 -9.20 17.90
C TYR A 238 -9.02 -10.42 16.97
N CYS A 239 -8.34 -11.52 17.32
CA CYS A 239 -8.35 -12.75 16.53
C CYS A 239 -9.76 -13.32 16.37
N GLN A 240 -10.54 -13.33 17.46
CA GLN A 240 -11.93 -13.78 17.44
C GLN A 240 -12.78 -12.93 16.46
N LYS A 241 -12.68 -11.59 16.55
CA LYS A 241 -13.42 -10.67 15.66
C LYS A 241 -12.98 -10.79 14.19
N ALA A 242 -11.69 -11.07 13.96
CA ALA A 242 -11.12 -11.19 12.62
C ALA A 242 -11.27 -12.59 12.01
N GLY A 243 -11.79 -13.58 12.75
CA GLY A 243 -11.88 -14.97 12.32
C GLY A 243 -10.51 -15.62 12.15
N ILE A 244 -9.58 -15.31 13.06
CA ILE A 244 -8.22 -15.87 13.13
C ILE A 244 -8.20 -16.93 14.23
N GLU A 245 -7.78 -18.13 13.88
CA GLU A 245 -7.43 -19.15 14.88
C GLU A 245 -6.10 -18.79 15.51
N LEU A 246 -6.00 -18.85 16.83
CA LEU A 246 -4.77 -18.59 17.57
C LEU A 246 -4.40 -19.76 18.48
N GLU A 247 -3.10 -19.96 18.68
CA GLU A 247 -2.52 -20.98 19.54
C GLU A 247 -1.35 -20.36 20.32
N TRP A 248 -1.53 -20.17 21.64
CA TRP A 248 -0.42 -19.81 22.53
C TRP A 248 0.46 -21.02 22.78
N LYS A 249 1.76 -20.88 22.57
CA LYS A 249 2.74 -21.93 22.88
C LYS A 249 3.29 -21.78 24.30
N SER A 250 3.94 -22.83 24.79
CA SER A 250 4.48 -22.87 26.16
C SER A 250 5.58 -21.86 26.44
N ASP A 251 6.26 -21.36 25.41
CA ASP A 251 7.32 -20.34 25.45
C ASP A 251 6.80 -18.91 25.29
N ASP A 252 5.49 -18.70 25.43
CA ASP A 252 4.82 -17.41 25.24
C ASP A 252 4.82 -16.91 23.79
N SER A 253 5.25 -17.72 22.83
CA SER A 253 5.10 -17.43 21.42
C SER A 253 3.67 -17.71 20.93
N LEU A 254 3.30 -17.08 19.81
CA LEU A 254 1.96 -17.19 19.25
C LEU A 254 2.01 -17.78 17.85
N ARG A 255 1.11 -18.72 17.56
CA ARG A 255 0.78 -19.14 16.19
C ARG A 255 -0.62 -18.65 15.83
N THR A 256 -0.79 -18.12 14.62
CA THR A 256 -2.10 -17.83 14.05
C THR A 256 -2.31 -18.54 12.73
N ARG A 257 -3.58 -18.89 12.46
CA ARG A 257 -4.06 -19.44 11.19
C ARG A 257 -5.28 -18.66 10.75
N GLN A 258 -5.32 -18.24 9.51
CA GLN A 258 -6.50 -17.58 8.95
C GLN A 258 -6.76 -18.10 7.54
N ILE A 259 -7.97 -18.60 7.30
CA ILE A 259 -8.45 -18.92 5.95
C ILE A 259 -9.03 -17.64 5.36
N CYS A 260 -8.49 -17.22 4.22
CA CYS A 260 -8.88 -16.03 3.49
C CYS A 260 -9.27 -16.37 2.05
N GLN A 261 -9.89 -15.42 1.38
CA GLN A 261 -10.19 -15.50 -0.05
C GLN A 261 -8.91 -15.74 -0.88
N ALA A 262 -9.03 -16.43 -2.00
CA ALA A 262 -7.99 -16.54 -3.00
C ALA A 262 -8.30 -15.68 -4.22
N VAL A 263 -9.56 -15.59 -4.56
CA VAL A 263 -10.17 -14.72 -5.56
C VAL A 263 -11.29 -13.94 -4.89
N ALA A 264 -11.59 -12.76 -5.40
CA ALA A 264 -12.67 -11.94 -4.85
C ALA A 264 -13.49 -11.31 -5.98
N ARG A 265 -14.77 -11.06 -5.72
CA ARG A 265 -15.63 -10.29 -6.59
C ARG A 265 -15.59 -8.83 -6.16
N HIS A 266 -15.21 -7.96 -7.08
CA HIS A 266 -15.15 -6.54 -6.80
C HIS A 266 -16.57 -5.98 -6.50
N PRO A 267 -16.79 -5.24 -5.39
CA PRO A 267 -18.14 -4.86 -4.95
C PRO A 267 -18.87 -3.95 -5.93
N GLN A 268 -18.17 -3.11 -6.68
CA GLN A 268 -18.76 -2.16 -7.62
C GLN A 268 -18.81 -2.69 -9.05
N THR A 269 -17.69 -3.22 -9.57
CA THR A 269 -17.63 -3.67 -10.97
C THR A 269 -18.15 -5.09 -11.17
N GLN A 270 -18.29 -5.88 -10.09
CA GLN A 270 -18.69 -7.28 -10.10
C GLN A 270 -17.72 -8.22 -10.83
N GLU A 271 -16.57 -7.73 -11.25
CA GLU A 271 -15.52 -8.51 -11.88
C GLU A 271 -14.79 -9.38 -10.87
N MET A 272 -14.33 -10.55 -11.32
CA MET A 272 -13.47 -11.42 -10.51
C MET A 272 -12.02 -10.97 -10.62
N VAL A 273 -11.34 -10.95 -9.50
CA VAL A 273 -9.92 -10.57 -9.41
C VAL A 273 -9.13 -11.63 -8.65
N TRP A 274 -7.85 -11.75 -8.99
CA TRP A 274 -6.89 -12.49 -8.18
C TRP A 274 -6.54 -11.64 -6.95
N PHE A 275 -6.93 -12.10 -5.76
CA PHE A 275 -6.84 -11.27 -4.56
C PHE A 275 -6.39 -12.09 -3.36
N ASN A 276 -5.10 -12.41 -3.33
CA ASN A 276 -4.43 -13.11 -2.24
C ASN A 276 -2.91 -12.86 -2.30
N GLN A 277 -2.19 -13.29 -1.29
CA GLN A 277 -0.72 -13.17 -1.22
C GLN A 277 -0.02 -14.53 -0.98
N ALA A 278 -0.62 -15.66 -1.41
CA ALA A 278 -0.03 -16.97 -1.22
C ALA A 278 1.40 -17.05 -1.77
N HIS A 279 1.63 -16.48 -2.96
CA HIS A 279 2.91 -16.46 -3.65
C HIS A 279 4.02 -15.72 -2.88
N LEU A 280 3.66 -14.83 -1.94
CA LEU A 280 4.59 -14.06 -1.09
C LEU A 280 4.81 -14.71 0.27
N PHE A 281 3.73 -15.25 0.87
CA PHE A 281 3.80 -15.86 2.19
C PHE A 281 4.43 -17.24 2.17
N HIS A 282 4.30 -17.97 1.07
CA HIS A 282 4.84 -19.32 0.94
C HIS A 282 6.37 -19.31 0.96
N ILE A 283 6.96 -20.29 1.64
CA ILE A 283 8.42 -20.43 1.79
C ILE A 283 9.18 -20.49 0.46
N SER A 284 8.53 -20.87 -0.65
CA SER A 284 9.13 -20.84 -2.00
C SER A 284 9.44 -19.44 -2.52
N ASN A 285 8.96 -18.37 -1.84
CA ASN A 285 9.29 -16.99 -2.19
C ASN A 285 10.68 -16.55 -1.70
N LEU A 286 11.27 -17.32 -0.79
CA LEU A 286 12.58 -17.01 -0.22
C LEU A 286 13.71 -17.49 -1.14
N GLU A 287 14.85 -16.77 -1.05
CA GLU A 287 16.07 -17.21 -1.69
C GLU A 287 16.42 -18.67 -1.30
N PRO A 288 16.92 -19.49 -2.24
CA PRO A 288 17.11 -20.92 -2.01
C PRO A 288 17.98 -21.25 -0.77
N VAL A 289 18.97 -20.41 -0.46
CA VAL A 289 19.85 -20.57 0.70
C VAL A 289 19.06 -20.36 1.99
N VAL A 290 18.29 -19.25 2.07
CA VAL A 290 17.47 -18.91 3.23
C VAL A 290 16.37 -19.95 3.45
N ARG A 291 15.70 -20.36 2.36
CA ARG A 291 14.71 -21.45 2.41
C ARG A 291 15.27 -22.75 3.00
N LYS A 292 16.46 -23.16 2.53
CA LYS A 292 17.13 -24.38 3.02
C LYS A 292 17.46 -24.28 4.50
N GLU A 293 17.98 -23.14 4.95
CA GLU A 293 18.34 -22.93 6.36
C GLU A 293 17.10 -22.96 7.27
N LEU A 294 16.02 -22.31 6.85
CA LEU A 294 14.76 -22.35 7.61
C LEU A 294 14.19 -23.78 7.69
N LEU A 295 14.19 -24.54 6.60
CA LEU A 295 13.70 -25.93 6.57
C LEU A 295 14.61 -26.88 7.35
N THR A 296 15.87 -26.53 7.59
CA THR A 296 16.77 -27.30 8.43
C THR A 296 16.59 -26.97 9.91
N SER A 297 16.25 -25.71 10.22
CA SER A 297 16.15 -25.19 11.59
C SER A 297 14.78 -25.35 12.21
N PHE A 298 13.72 -25.37 11.40
CA PHE A 298 12.34 -25.40 11.84
C PHE A 298 11.56 -26.55 11.20
N LYS A 299 10.60 -27.10 11.94
CA LYS A 299 9.54 -27.89 11.31
C LYS A 299 8.70 -27.00 10.40
N GLN A 300 8.10 -27.57 9.38
CA GLN A 300 7.29 -26.82 8.42
C GLN A 300 6.16 -26.01 9.09
N GLU A 301 5.55 -26.56 10.15
CA GLU A 301 4.50 -25.90 10.92
C GLU A 301 5.00 -24.72 11.79
N ASP A 302 6.31 -24.69 12.10
CA ASP A 302 6.96 -23.67 12.93
C ASP A 302 7.68 -22.60 12.12
N LEU A 303 7.58 -22.66 10.78
CA LEU A 303 8.12 -21.60 9.91
C LEU A 303 7.52 -20.24 10.29
N PRO A 304 8.29 -19.14 10.25
CA PRO A 304 7.81 -17.81 10.60
C PRO A 304 6.52 -17.44 9.88
N ARG A 305 6.46 -17.72 8.58
CA ARG A 305 5.30 -17.50 7.71
C ARG A 305 5.22 -18.62 6.69
N ASN A 306 4.01 -19.05 6.39
CA ASN A 306 3.76 -19.93 5.25
C ASN A 306 2.30 -19.78 4.77
N ALA A 307 2.03 -20.26 3.56
CA ALA A 307 0.71 -20.34 2.99
C ALA A 307 0.38 -21.77 2.56
N TYR A 308 -0.86 -22.16 2.72
CA TYR A 308 -1.43 -23.45 2.36
C TYR A 308 -2.76 -23.23 1.64
N TYR A 309 -3.30 -24.25 1.00
CA TYR A 309 -4.72 -24.22 0.69
C TYR A 309 -5.55 -24.17 1.98
N GLY A 310 -6.77 -23.67 1.92
CA GLY A 310 -7.62 -23.49 3.11
C GLY A 310 -7.98 -24.79 3.84
N ASP A 311 -7.85 -25.94 3.16
CA ASP A 311 -7.98 -27.28 3.76
C ASP A 311 -6.69 -27.78 4.45
N GLY A 312 -5.64 -26.95 4.48
CA GLY A 312 -4.34 -27.28 5.05
C GLY A 312 -3.40 -28.06 4.12
N SER A 313 -3.85 -28.44 2.92
CA SER A 313 -2.97 -29.12 1.96
C SER A 313 -1.91 -28.14 1.42
N PRO A 314 -0.67 -28.63 1.14
CA PRO A 314 0.40 -27.77 0.63
C PRO A 314 0.07 -27.22 -0.77
N ILE A 315 0.53 -26.00 -1.03
CA ILE A 315 0.48 -25.40 -2.37
C ILE A 315 1.77 -25.79 -3.08
N GLU A 316 1.64 -26.31 -4.28
CA GLU A 316 2.77 -26.78 -5.09
C GLU A 316 3.62 -25.59 -5.57
N ASP A 317 4.96 -25.70 -5.45
CA ASP A 317 5.90 -24.63 -5.83
C ASP A 317 5.68 -24.13 -7.28
N PHE A 318 5.47 -25.07 -8.23
CA PHE A 318 5.28 -24.72 -9.64
C PHE A 318 4.00 -23.90 -9.89
N ILE A 319 2.96 -24.06 -9.09
CA ILE A 319 1.75 -23.25 -9.15
C ILE A 319 2.05 -21.83 -8.68
N LEU A 320 2.83 -21.68 -7.61
CA LEU A 320 3.23 -20.36 -7.11
C LEU A 320 4.16 -19.63 -8.08
N ASP A 321 5.03 -20.39 -8.78
CA ASP A 321 5.89 -19.84 -9.81
C ASP A 321 5.08 -19.35 -11.02
N GLU A 322 4.03 -20.07 -11.41
CA GLU A 322 3.08 -19.63 -12.44
C GLU A 322 2.37 -18.34 -12.03
N ILE A 323 1.92 -18.24 -10.78
CA ILE A 323 1.31 -17.01 -10.25
C ILE A 323 2.30 -15.84 -10.31
N ARG A 324 3.54 -16.03 -9.89
CA ARG A 324 4.61 -14.99 -9.96
C ARG A 324 4.86 -14.58 -11.40
N ARG A 325 4.87 -15.53 -12.34
CA ARG A 325 5.04 -15.28 -13.76
C ARG A 325 3.89 -14.41 -14.32
N CYS A 326 2.64 -14.69 -13.97
CA CYS A 326 1.51 -13.86 -14.38
C CYS A 326 1.62 -12.42 -13.84
N TYR A 327 1.99 -12.24 -12.58
CA TYR A 327 2.25 -10.90 -12.05
C TYR A 327 3.40 -10.19 -12.80
N GLN A 328 4.47 -10.89 -13.11
CA GLN A 328 5.62 -10.33 -13.84
C GLN A 328 5.23 -9.88 -15.26
N GLN A 329 4.39 -10.64 -15.96
CA GLN A 329 3.90 -10.30 -17.29
C GLN A 329 3.01 -9.06 -17.30
N GLU A 330 2.19 -8.87 -16.27
CA GLU A 330 1.28 -7.73 -16.13
C GLU A 330 1.92 -6.52 -15.45
N THR A 331 3.21 -6.57 -15.13
CA THR A 331 3.93 -5.50 -14.43
C THR A 331 4.08 -4.25 -15.30
N ILE A 332 3.64 -3.13 -14.78
CA ILE A 332 3.82 -1.80 -15.37
C ILE A 332 4.69 -0.99 -14.42
N VAL A 333 5.76 -0.41 -14.95
CA VAL A 333 6.70 0.42 -14.22
C VAL A 333 6.77 1.80 -14.85
N PHE A 334 6.78 2.84 -14.04
CA PHE A 334 6.95 4.22 -14.50
C PHE A 334 7.74 5.02 -13.45
N PRO A 335 8.52 6.02 -13.87
CA PRO A 335 9.28 6.86 -12.95
C PRO A 335 8.36 7.81 -12.19
N TRP A 336 8.63 7.98 -10.90
CA TRP A 336 8.01 9.01 -10.09
C TRP A 336 8.48 10.41 -10.48
N GLU A 337 7.57 11.36 -10.47
CA GLU A 337 7.87 12.80 -10.39
C GLU A 337 7.48 13.30 -8.99
N GLU A 338 8.25 14.27 -8.45
CA GLU A 338 7.88 14.87 -7.17
C GLU A 338 6.55 15.63 -7.32
N GLY A 339 5.64 15.39 -6.41
CA GLY A 339 4.27 15.88 -6.50
C GLY A 339 3.26 14.89 -7.09
N ASP A 340 3.68 13.77 -7.67
CA ASP A 340 2.78 12.73 -8.17
C ASP A 340 1.95 12.12 -7.04
N VAL A 341 0.67 11.89 -7.32
CA VAL A 341 -0.21 11.06 -6.50
C VAL A 341 -0.74 9.89 -7.33
N LEU A 342 -0.43 8.67 -6.91
CA LEU A 342 -0.97 7.44 -7.48
C LEU A 342 -2.10 6.94 -6.59
N LEU A 343 -3.32 6.94 -7.10
CA LEU A 343 -4.50 6.34 -6.46
C LEU A 343 -4.78 4.99 -7.11
N LEU A 344 -4.89 3.93 -6.32
CA LEU A 344 -5.24 2.60 -6.77
C LEU A 344 -6.54 2.13 -6.11
N ASP A 345 -7.38 1.48 -6.88
CA ASP A 345 -8.33 0.53 -6.35
C ASP A 345 -7.56 -0.73 -5.94
N ASN A 346 -7.54 -1.00 -4.65
CA ASN A 346 -6.70 -2.05 -4.08
C ASN A 346 -7.11 -3.47 -4.52
N MET A 347 -8.36 -3.67 -4.95
CA MET A 347 -8.77 -4.97 -5.49
C MET A 347 -8.42 -5.12 -6.98
N LEU A 348 -8.45 -4.02 -7.72
CA LEU A 348 -8.24 -4.02 -9.17
C LEU A 348 -6.77 -3.88 -9.58
N ALA A 349 -5.92 -3.37 -8.69
CA ALA A 349 -4.51 -3.15 -8.97
C ALA A 349 -3.62 -3.56 -7.79
N ALA A 350 -2.68 -4.45 -8.06
CA ALA A 350 -1.57 -4.77 -7.17
C ALA A 350 -0.46 -3.72 -7.32
N HIS A 351 0.37 -3.58 -6.29
CA HIS A 351 1.49 -2.66 -6.24
C HIS A 351 2.72 -3.28 -5.57
N GLY A 352 3.89 -2.71 -5.84
CA GLY A 352 5.16 -3.12 -5.24
C GLY A 352 6.14 -1.96 -5.11
N ARG A 353 7.44 -2.27 -4.95
CA ARG A 353 8.52 -1.28 -4.93
C ARG A 353 9.77 -1.85 -5.53
N THR A 354 10.37 -1.15 -6.49
CA THR A 354 11.71 -1.49 -6.99
C THR A 354 12.79 -1.08 -5.98
N PRO A 355 13.97 -1.73 -5.99
CA PRO A 355 15.14 -1.26 -5.27
C PRO A 355 15.48 0.18 -5.67
N PHE A 356 16.16 0.90 -4.77
CA PHE A 356 16.52 2.28 -5.05
C PHE A 356 17.83 2.71 -4.36
N SER A 357 18.39 3.80 -4.86
CA SER A 357 19.51 4.50 -4.23
C SER A 357 19.17 5.98 -4.00
N GLY A 358 19.89 6.61 -3.09
CA GLY A 358 19.65 7.97 -2.67
C GLY A 358 18.45 8.10 -1.74
N SER A 359 18.08 9.34 -1.42
CA SER A 359 16.96 9.59 -0.52
C SER A 359 15.62 9.51 -1.27
N ARG A 360 14.70 8.71 -0.76
CA ARG A 360 13.34 8.54 -1.27
C ARG A 360 12.32 8.80 -0.17
N ARG A 361 11.27 9.56 -0.48
CA ARG A 361 10.13 9.74 0.43
C ARG A 361 8.82 9.62 -0.34
N VAL A 362 8.19 8.48 -0.24
CA VAL A 362 6.82 8.24 -0.70
C VAL A 362 5.99 7.92 0.53
N VAL A 363 4.88 8.61 0.69
CA VAL A 363 3.93 8.37 1.79
C VAL A 363 2.68 7.68 1.25
N VAL A 364 1.96 6.98 2.13
CA VAL A 364 0.79 6.18 1.78
C VAL A 364 -0.38 6.50 2.71
N GLY A 365 -1.57 6.52 2.15
CA GLY A 365 -2.82 6.57 2.88
C GLY A 365 -3.80 5.54 2.32
N MET A 366 -4.63 5.00 3.20
CA MET A 366 -5.62 3.97 2.88
C MET A 366 -7.01 4.46 3.26
N ALA A 367 -8.01 4.13 2.46
CA ALA A 367 -9.38 4.55 2.72
C ALA A 367 -10.40 3.46 2.36
N GLU A 368 -11.58 3.60 2.94
CA GLU A 368 -12.74 2.72 2.75
C GLU A 368 -12.47 1.28 3.17
N ALA A 369 -12.81 0.97 4.42
CA ALA A 369 -12.72 -0.39 4.94
C ALA A 369 -13.74 -1.32 4.23
N PHE A 370 -13.28 -2.49 3.86
CA PHE A 370 -14.10 -3.56 3.32
C PHE A 370 -13.83 -4.86 4.08
N SER A 371 -14.89 -5.63 4.32
CA SER A 371 -14.80 -6.93 5.00
C SER A 371 -15.50 -7.99 4.16
N CYS A 372 -14.79 -9.07 3.86
CA CYS A 372 -15.41 -10.27 3.30
C CYS A 372 -15.84 -11.18 4.46
N GLN A 373 -17.16 -11.28 4.68
CA GLN A 373 -17.72 -12.13 5.73
C GLN A 373 -18.07 -13.52 5.21
N ASP A 374 -18.31 -13.66 3.91
CA ASP A 374 -18.73 -14.91 3.26
C ASP A 374 -17.52 -15.69 2.75
N ILE A 375 -16.80 -16.36 3.64
CA ILE A 375 -15.70 -17.25 3.28
C ILE A 375 -16.05 -18.69 3.65
#